data_f170ba453a216375b824deaa2b69cd29
#
_entry.id   f170ba453a216375b824deaa2b69cd29
#
_cell.length_a   1.000
_cell.length_b   1.000
_cell.length_c   1.000
_cell.angle_alpha   90.00
_cell.angle_beta   90.00
_cell.angle_gamma   90.00
#
_symmetry.space_group_name_H-M   'P 1'
#
loop_
_entity.id
_entity.type
_entity.pdbx_description
1 polymer ?
#
loop_
_entity_poly.entity_id
_entity_poly.type
_entity_poly.pdbx_seq_one_letter_code
_entity_poly.pdbx_strand_id
1 'polypeptide(L)'
;MKVNKIMTVKLLLALVIVFGATSCSKKSSSKSASSATGWKINDKKGGFQFNSKYKKQATSPGLVFVEGGTFTMGKVQDDVMHDWNNTPNQQHVQSFYMDETEVTNKMYMEYLDWVKNVFSPDEENYKNIYVGACPDTLVWRNRLGYTETMTNNYLRHPAYADYPVVGVNWIQAVEFSKWRTQRVNENILEKEGYLKKDAKITEVKAESSFDTETYLNAPSKTFGGDEKIVLRGRKGSLAKPKGGKDAKQPKNVYAQRSSGLLNPEYRLPTEAEWEYAAAADVGQREYNIYKGQKKYPWSGSYTRSSKRQVKGDQLANFKQGKGDYGGIAGWSDDGADITQVVKYYPPNDFGLYDMAGNVAEWVEDVYRPIVDDEVSDFNYFRGNVYTKNKLGDDGKVEIVTAENIKYDTLPNGRIIARNAPGQIAQVPVDEKETYLRQNFSTSDNRNYRDGDKQSSRNFDLGSSDEGDKIKDNQRMYDSPKHNVTTDSLGNMVRKYDKSNKRTSLVNDDVRVYKGGSWKDRAYWLDPAQRRYFPQDMATDFIGFRCAMSRVGPKADKKKTPRTK
;
A
#
# COMPACT_ATOMS: atom_id res chain seq x y z
N MET A 1 8.77 85.80 -15.61
CA MET A 1 9.72 84.70 -15.28
C MET A 1 9.18 83.55 -14.42
N LYS A 2 7.94 83.55 -13.94
CA LYS A 2 7.37 82.47 -13.10
C LYS A 2 6.62 81.34 -13.90
N VAL A 3 6.18 81.63 -15.12
CA VAL A 3 5.41 80.70 -15.94
C VAL A 3 6.28 79.58 -16.55
N ASN A 4 7.53 79.91 -16.93
CA ASN A 4 8.44 78.96 -17.56
C ASN A 4 8.97 77.87 -16.59
N LYS A 5 9.04 78.16 -15.27
CA LYS A 5 9.49 77.15 -14.28
C LYS A 5 8.43 76.04 -14.02
N ILE A 6 7.15 76.39 -14.09
CA ILE A 6 6.06 75.42 -13.87
C ILE A 6 5.93 74.49 -15.09
N MET A 7 6.18 75.01 -16.27
CA MET A 7 6.13 74.26 -17.51
C MET A 7 7.30 73.29 -17.62
N THR A 8 8.52 73.68 -17.21
CA THR A 8 9.68 72.79 -17.16
C THR A 8 9.55 71.71 -16.09
N VAL A 9 8.97 72.00 -14.91
CA VAL A 9 8.70 70.97 -13.87
C VAL A 9 7.63 70.00 -14.31
N LYS A 10 6.57 70.42 -15.00
CA LYS A 10 5.55 69.57 -15.55
C LYS A 10 6.10 68.68 -16.69
N LEU A 11 7.01 69.18 -17.52
CA LEU A 11 7.67 68.46 -18.57
C LEU A 11 8.64 67.42 -18.00
N LEU A 12 9.39 67.77 -16.94
CA LEU A 12 10.25 66.82 -16.22
C LEU A 12 9.45 65.70 -15.49
N LEU A 13 8.31 66.05 -14.87
CA LEU A 13 7.43 65.08 -14.24
C LEU A 13 6.78 64.15 -15.27
N ALA A 14 6.40 64.64 -16.43
CA ALA A 14 5.88 63.84 -17.52
C ALA A 14 6.97 62.90 -18.10
N LEU A 15 8.23 63.35 -18.19
CA LEU A 15 9.34 62.52 -18.63
C LEU A 15 9.66 61.39 -17.61
N VAL A 16 9.60 61.66 -16.30
CA VAL A 16 9.79 60.66 -15.24
C VAL A 16 8.67 59.65 -15.24
N ILE A 17 7.42 60.05 -15.51
CA ILE A 17 6.28 59.13 -15.64
C ILE A 17 6.42 58.25 -16.89
N VAL A 18 6.90 58.76 -18.00
CA VAL A 18 7.15 58.01 -19.23
C VAL A 18 8.30 57.01 -19.04
N PHE A 19 9.39 57.38 -18.39
CA PHE A 19 10.49 56.44 -18.06
C PHE A 19 10.10 55.44 -16.97
N GLY A 20 9.24 55.79 -16.00
CA GLY A 20 8.69 54.85 -15.02
C GLY A 20 7.73 53.82 -15.62
N ALA A 21 6.99 54.19 -16.68
CA ALA A 21 6.06 53.32 -17.34
C ALA A 21 6.72 52.29 -18.29
N THR A 22 7.95 52.59 -18.77
CA THR A 22 8.69 51.64 -19.61
C THR A 22 9.45 50.57 -18.80
N SER A 23 9.60 50.74 -17.49
CA SER A 23 10.23 49.74 -16.60
C SER A 23 9.29 48.60 -16.23
N CYS A 24 7.99 48.68 -16.52
CA CYS A 24 7.06 47.57 -16.44
C CYS A 24 6.99 46.79 -17.77
N SER A 25 8.15 46.43 -18.31
CA SER A 25 8.19 45.50 -19.45
C SER A 25 7.69 44.11 -19.00
N LYS A 26 6.51 43.81 -19.47
CA LYS A 26 5.96 42.48 -19.67
C LYS A 26 6.85 41.34 -19.19
N LYS A 27 6.73 40.96 -17.91
CA LYS A 27 7.12 39.63 -17.42
C LYS A 27 6.21 38.55 -18.05
N SER A 28 5.94 38.57 -19.34
CA SER A 28 5.17 37.55 -20.02
C SER A 28 6.04 36.56 -20.78
N SER A 29 7.36 36.79 -20.87
CA SER A 29 8.26 35.89 -21.60
C SER A 29 8.98 34.87 -20.72
N SER A 30 8.87 34.92 -19.38
CA SER A 30 9.64 34.08 -18.48
C SER A 30 9.04 32.69 -18.22
N LYS A 31 7.82 32.39 -18.67
CA LYS A 31 7.22 31.06 -18.47
C LYS A 31 7.79 29.96 -19.38
N SER A 32 8.53 30.32 -20.39
CA SER A 32 9.13 29.38 -21.33
C SER A 32 10.66 29.29 -21.24
N ALA A 33 11.30 30.08 -20.41
CA ALA A 33 12.74 30.03 -20.20
C ALA A 33 13.09 29.38 -18.86
N SER A 34 14.15 28.60 -18.82
CA SER A 34 14.70 28.02 -17.60
C SER A 34 15.19 29.12 -16.66
N SER A 35 14.77 29.07 -15.40
CA SER A 35 15.29 29.96 -14.38
C SER A 35 16.75 29.66 -13.99
N ALA A 36 17.24 28.47 -14.31
CA ALA A 36 18.60 28.06 -14.01
C ALA A 36 19.58 28.43 -15.13
N THR A 37 19.17 28.28 -16.40
CA THR A 37 20.09 28.43 -17.54
C THR A 37 19.70 29.55 -18.51
N GLY A 38 18.49 30.10 -18.40
CA GLY A 38 17.95 31.07 -19.34
C GLY A 38 17.52 30.49 -20.70
N TRP A 39 17.82 29.22 -20.98
CA TRP A 39 17.42 28.58 -22.23
C TRP A 39 15.90 28.34 -22.29
N LYS A 40 15.36 28.33 -23.49
CA LYS A 40 13.94 28.03 -23.68
C LYS A 40 13.62 26.59 -23.35
N ILE A 41 12.62 26.39 -22.51
CA ILE A 41 12.03 25.08 -22.20
C ILE A 41 10.87 24.84 -23.17
N ASN A 42 10.72 23.61 -23.66
CA ASN A 42 9.68 23.22 -24.62
C ASN A 42 9.73 24.00 -25.95
N ASP A 43 10.94 24.27 -26.46
CA ASP A 43 11.10 24.88 -27.78
C ASP A 43 10.74 23.86 -28.87
N LYS A 44 10.08 24.31 -29.91
CA LYS A 44 9.70 23.47 -31.06
C LYS A 44 10.91 22.93 -31.85
N LYS A 45 12.04 23.60 -31.73
CA LYS A 45 13.30 23.23 -32.43
C LYS A 45 14.14 22.20 -31.66
N GLY A 46 13.72 21.79 -30.47
CA GLY A 46 14.43 20.85 -29.60
C GLY A 46 14.83 21.46 -28.26
N GLY A 47 15.79 20.87 -27.58
CA GLY A 47 16.19 21.23 -26.23
C GLY A 47 15.38 20.51 -25.15
N PHE A 48 15.42 21.03 -23.93
CA PHE A 48 14.75 20.40 -22.80
C PHE A 48 13.23 20.49 -22.92
N GLN A 49 12.60 19.31 -22.98
CA GLN A 49 11.15 19.18 -23.03
C GLN A 49 10.63 18.72 -21.68
N PHE A 50 9.76 19.52 -21.07
CA PHE A 50 9.18 19.22 -19.76
C PHE A 50 7.67 19.43 -19.76
N ASN A 51 6.95 18.45 -19.24
CA ASN A 51 5.51 18.57 -19.10
C ASN A 51 5.14 19.39 -17.86
N SER A 52 4.92 20.68 -18.08
CA SER A 52 4.48 21.61 -16.99
C SER A 52 2.97 21.62 -16.77
N LYS A 53 2.20 20.85 -17.54
CA LYS A 53 0.73 20.83 -17.50
C LYS A 53 0.23 19.61 -16.75
N TYR A 54 0.87 19.26 -15.62
CA TYR A 54 0.38 18.18 -14.80
C TYR A 54 -1.06 18.45 -14.38
N LYS A 55 -1.93 17.56 -14.77
CA LYS A 55 -3.28 17.48 -14.22
C LYS A 55 -3.17 16.71 -12.90
N LYS A 56 -3.95 17.14 -11.94
CA LYS A 56 -4.13 16.44 -10.67
C LYS A 56 -4.26 14.94 -10.88
N GLN A 57 -3.63 14.15 -10.00
CA GLN A 57 -3.81 12.69 -9.99
C GLN A 57 -5.30 12.37 -9.88
N ALA A 58 -5.80 11.55 -10.78
CA ALA A 58 -7.17 11.07 -10.74
C ALA A 58 -7.33 10.04 -9.62
N THR A 59 -8.47 10.06 -8.96
CA THR A 59 -8.82 8.99 -8.03
C THR A 59 -8.99 7.70 -8.82
N SER A 60 -8.31 6.66 -8.40
CA SER A 60 -8.40 5.34 -9.02
C SER A 60 -9.65 4.58 -8.54
N PRO A 61 -10.07 3.54 -9.27
CA PRO A 61 -11.25 2.76 -8.89
C PRO A 61 -11.17 2.23 -7.45
N GLY A 62 -12.27 2.36 -6.70
CA GLY A 62 -12.43 1.86 -5.35
C GLY A 62 -11.73 2.66 -4.25
N LEU A 63 -10.99 3.71 -4.60
CA LEU A 63 -10.21 4.49 -3.65
C LEU A 63 -10.91 5.76 -3.19
N VAL A 64 -10.73 6.10 -1.93
CA VAL A 64 -11.11 7.37 -1.31
C VAL A 64 -9.86 8.18 -1.00
N PHE A 65 -9.92 9.48 -1.20
CA PHE A 65 -8.83 10.39 -0.86
C PHE A 65 -8.79 10.69 0.64
N VAL A 66 -7.67 10.42 1.27
CA VAL A 66 -7.38 10.74 2.67
C VAL A 66 -6.39 11.92 2.70
N GLU A 67 -6.82 13.06 3.22
CA GLU A 67 -5.95 14.22 3.37
C GLU A 67 -5.00 14.00 4.55
N GLY A 68 -3.70 14.03 4.29
CA GLY A 68 -2.67 13.79 5.29
C GLY A 68 -2.58 14.88 6.36
N GLY A 69 -2.02 14.53 7.49
CA GLY A 69 -1.86 15.39 8.65
C GLY A 69 -0.88 14.82 9.65
N THR A 70 -0.74 15.52 10.76
CA THR A 70 0.00 15.06 11.92
C THR A 70 -1.00 14.57 12.96
N PHE A 71 -0.75 13.41 13.53
CA PHE A 71 -1.58 12.83 14.59
C PHE A 71 -0.70 12.11 15.61
N THR A 72 -1.25 11.79 16.75
CA THR A 72 -0.59 10.94 17.73
C THR A 72 -1.04 9.50 17.49
N MET A 73 -0.12 8.67 17.04
CA MET A 73 -0.31 7.24 16.87
C MET A 73 -0.12 6.54 18.20
N GLY A 74 -0.85 5.47 18.44
CA GLY A 74 -0.74 4.67 19.66
C GLY A 74 -1.58 5.21 20.81
N LYS A 75 -1.58 4.50 21.93
CA LYS A 75 -2.42 4.79 23.09
C LYS A 75 -1.80 4.23 24.36
N VAL A 76 -1.76 5.05 25.40
CA VAL A 76 -1.36 4.61 26.76
C VAL A 76 -2.57 4.45 27.67
N GLN A 77 -3.61 5.27 27.47
CA GLN A 77 -4.83 5.18 28.26
C GLN A 77 -5.63 3.95 27.83
N ASP A 78 -6.13 3.20 28.76
CA ASP A 78 -6.90 1.96 28.53
C ASP A 78 -6.08 0.77 27.98
N ASP A 79 -4.76 0.74 28.17
CA ASP A 79 -3.97 -0.48 27.94
C ASP A 79 -4.19 -1.48 29.08
N VAL A 80 -5.31 -2.19 29.00
CA VAL A 80 -5.73 -3.17 30.00
C VAL A 80 -4.79 -4.38 30.06
N MET A 81 -4.13 -4.68 28.95
CA MET A 81 -3.22 -5.82 28.83
C MET A 81 -1.82 -5.50 29.34
N HIS A 82 -1.50 -4.23 29.52
CA HIS A 82 -0.16 -3.74 29.89
C HIS A 82 0.94 -4.25 28.96
N ASP A 83 0.64 -4.33 27.67
CA ASP A 83 1.57 -4.82 26.64
C ASP A 83 2.66 -3.79 26.32
N TRP A 84 2.43 -2.51 26.59
CA TRP A 84 3.31 -1.38 26.29
C TRP A 84 3.75 -1.29 24.82
N ASN A 85 2.99 -1.91 23.93
CA ASN A 85 3.29 -1.98 22.50
C ASN A 85 2.65 -0.82 21.70
N ASN A 86 1.95 0.08 22.37
CA ASN A 86 1.18 1.19 21.81
C ASN A 86 1.63 2.56 22.35
N THR A 87 2.90 2.74 22.65
CA THR A 87 3.43 4.01 23.15
C THR A 87 3.05 5.16 22.22
N PRO A 88 2.46 6.27 22.74
CA PRO A 88 2.07 7.40 21.92
C PRO A 88 3.27 7.97 21.20
N ASN A 89 3.16 8.09 19.88
CA ASN A 89 4.19 8.65 19.02
C ASN A 89 3.55 9.64 18.03
N GLN A 90 4.15 10.80 17.87
CA GLN A 90 3.65 11.80 16.93
C GLN A 90 4.14 11.47 15.52
N GLN A 91 3.20 11.16 14.62
CA GLN A 91 3.46 10.80 13.24
C GLN A 91 2.89 11.83 12.28
N HIS A 92 3.60 12.01 11.16
CA HIS A 92 3.14 12.81 10.04
C HIS A 92 2.82 11.90 8.86
N VAL A 93 1.54 11.80 8.52
CA VAL A 93 1.06 11.04 7.38
C VAL A 93 0.89 11.95 6.18
N GLN A 94 1.49 11.58 5.05
CA GLN A 94 1.26 12.28 3.79
C GLN A 94 -0.14 11.96 3.25
N SER A 95 -0.68 12.85 2.40
CA SER A 95 -1.95 12.56 1.74
C SER A 95 -1.82 11.33 0.84
N PHE A 96 -2.82 10.45 0.87
CA PHE A 96 -2.83 9.19 0.14
C PHE A 96 -4.26 8.82 -0.26
N TYR A 97 -4.40 7.70 -0.92
CA TYR A 97 -5.69 7.09 -1.25
C TYR A 97 -5.77 5.74 -0.57
N MET A 98 -6.94 5.37 -0.09
CA MET A 98 -7.22 4.08 0.54
C MET A 98 -8.50 3.49 0.00
N ASP A 99 -8.59 2.17 -0.07
CA ASP A 99 -9.83 1.50 -0.45
C ASP A 99 -10.97 1.89 0.48
N GLU A 100 -12.10 2.17 -0.13
CA GLU A 100 -13.33 2.53 0.58
C GLU A 100 -13.80 1.42 1.51
N THR A 101 -13.58 0.17 1.12
CA THR A 101 -13.93 -1.05 1.85
C THR A 101 -12.73 -2.00 1.93
N GLU A 102 -12.89 -3.06 2.68
CA GLU A 102 -12.05 -4.26 2.59
C GLU A 102 -12.12 -4.83 1.16
N VAL A 103 -11.06 -5.54 0.73
CA VAL A 103 -11.08 -6.28 -0.54
C VAL A 103 -12.08 -7.42 -0.44
N THR A 104 -13.01 -7.49 -1.40
CA THR A 104 -14.08 -8.50 -1.41
C THR A 104 -13.65 -9.80 -2.09
N ASN A 105 -14.39 -10.88 -1.81
CA ASN A 105 -14.21 -12.15 -2.50
C ASN A 105 -14.29 -12.01 -4.03
N LYS A 106 -15.21 -11.18 -4.53
CA LYS A 106 -15.36 -10.89 -5.95
C LYS A 106 -14.11 -10.26 -6.54
N MET A 107 -13.52 -9.25 -5.86
CA MET A 107 -12.28 -8.61 -6.31
C MET A 107 -11.12 -9.60 -6.32
N TYR A 108 -11.04 -10.44 -5.30
CA TYR A 108 -9.98 -11.43 -5.21
C TYR A 108 -10.16 -12.56 -6.24
N MET A 109 -11.38 -12.95 -6.53
CA MET A 109 -11.70 -13.92 -7.59
C MET A 109 -11.34 -13.39 -8.98
N GLU A 110 -11.50 -12.09 -9.24
CA GLU A 110 -11.02 -11.44 -10.48
C GLU A 110 -9.50 -11.60 -10.64
N TYR A 111 -8.76 -11.43 -9.55
CA TYR A 111 -7.32 -11.67 -9.54
C TYR A 111 -6.98 -13.15 -9.84
N LEU A 112 -7.67 -14.08 -9.18
CA LEU A 112 -7.43 -15.52 -9.38
C LEU A 112 -7.77 -15.96 -10.81
N ASP A 113 -8.85 -15.44 -11.38
CA ASP A 113 -9.22 -15.70 -12.77
C ASP A 113 -8.15 -15.21 -13.74
N TRP A 114 -7.65 -13.99 -13.52
CA TRP A 114 -6.55 -13.46 -14.31
C TRP A 114 -5.29 -14.31 -14.17
N VAL A 115 -4.88 -14.67 -12.96
CA VAL A 115 -3.70 -15.51 -12.72
C VAL A 115 -3.84 -16.86 -13.41
N LYS A 116 -5.02 -17.48 -13.32
CA LYS A 116 -5.30 -18.78 -13.96
C LYS A 116 -5.20 -18.71 -15.48
N ASN A 117 -5.69 -17.62 -16.07
CA ASN A 117 -5.69 -17.45 -17.53
C ASN A 117 -4.31 -17.11 -18.08
N VAL A 118 -3.51 -16.32 -17.34
CA VAL A 118 -2.17 -15.90 -17.79
C VAL A 118 -1.10 -16.93 -17.44
N PHE A 119 -1.17 -17.49 -16.25
CA PHE A 119 -0.25 -18.51 -15.73
C PHE A 119 -1.00 -19.82 -15.54
N SER A 120 -1.24 -20.52 -16.68
CA SER A 120 -2.03 -21.76 -16.63
C SER A 120 -1.44 -22.74 -15.63
N PRO A 121 -2.26 -23.25 -14.67
CA PRO A 121 -1.82 -24.27 -13.72
C PRO A 121 -1.51 -25.62 -14.39
N ASP A 122 -1.90 -25.82 -15.65
CA ASP A 122 -1.60 -27.00 -16.43
C ASP A 122 -0.15 -27.02 -16.92
N GLU A 123 0.51 -25.85 -16.97
CA GLU A 123 1.93 -25.72 -17.26
C GLU A 123 2.74 -25.88 -15.96
N GLU A 124 3.66 -26.84 -15.94
CA GLU A 124 4.45 -27.17 -14.76
C GLU A 124 5.24 -25.97 -14.19
N ASN A 125 5.74 -25.12 -15.09
CA ASN A 125 6.46 -23.90 -14.72
C ASN A 125 5.60 -22.87 -13.98
N TYR A 126 4.29 -22.86 -14.19
CA TYR A 126 3.39 -21.83 -13.63
C TYR A 126 2.46 -22.35 -12.52
N LYS A 127 2.38 -23.67 -12.35
CA LYS A 127 1.50 -24.33 -11.36
C LYS A 127 1.59 -23.68 -9.98
N ASN A 128 2.81 -23.41 -9.52
CA ASN A 128 3.04 -22.84 -8.20
C ASN A 128 2.61 -21.36 -8.08
N ILE A 129 2.54 -20.63 -9.20
CA ILE A 129 2.05 -19.23 -9.20
C ILE A 129 0.57 -19.22 -8.83
N TYR A 130 -0.25 -20.03 -9.51
CA TYR A 130 -1.68 -20.10 -9.22
C TYR A 130 -1.97 -20.67 -7.83
N VAL A 131 -1.32 -21.78 -7.46
CA VAL A 131 -1.47 -22.39 -6.14
C VAL A 131 -1.05 -21.42 -5.04
N GLY A 132 0.04 -20.67 -5.25
CA GLY A 132 0.51 -19.65 -4.33
C GLY A 132 -0.48 -18.47 -4.16
N ALA A 133 -1.23 -18.11 -5.20
CA ALA A 133 -2.23 -17.06 -5.16
C ALA A 133 -3.53 -17.47 -4.45
N CYS A 134 -3.88 -18.77 -4.44
CA CYS A 134 -5.14 -19.24 -3.87
C CYS A 134 -5.21 -19.04 -2.35
N PRO A 135 -6.29 -18.44 -1.83
CA PRO A 135 -6.52 -18.35 -0.39
C PRO A 135 -6.62 -19.73 0.25
N ASP A 136 -6.26 -19.80 1.51
CA ASP A 136 -6.46 -21.02 2.31
C ASP A 136 -7.92 -21.09 2.78
N THR A 137 -8.72 -21.91 2.13
CA THR A 137 -10.13 -22.13 2.51
C THR A 137 -10.30 -23.03 3.73
N LEU A 138 -9.25 -23.75 4.12
CA LEU A 138 -9.29 -24.64 5.29
C LEU A 138 -9.29 -23.87 6.61
N VAL A 139 -9.04 -22.58 6.59
CA VAL A 139 -9.13 -21.69 7.77
C VAL A 139 -10.52 -21.75 8.43
N TRP A 140 -11.56 -22.10 7.66
CA TRP A 140 -12.92 -22.24 8.16
C TRP A 140 -13.18 -23.53 8.92
N ARG A 141 -12.30 -24.53 8.80
CA ARG A 141 -12.49 -25.80 9.52
C ARG A 141 -12.35 -25.65 11.02
N ASN A 142 -13.39 -26.05 11.72
CA ASN A 142 -13.40 -26.09 13.18
C ASN A 142 -13.48 -27.55 13.65
N ARG A 143 -12.66 -27.92 14.64
CA ARG A 143 -12.66 -29.25 15.23
C ARG A 143 -13.97 -29.63 15.93
N LEU A 144 -14.71 -28.61 16.40
CA LEU A 144 -15.90 -28.76 17.23
C LEU A 144 -17.21 -28.50 16.47
N GLY A 145 -17.13 -28.19 15.18
CA GLY A 145 -18.30 -27.84 14.38
C GLY A 145 -18.20 -28.28 12.92
N TYR A 146 -19.34 -28.54 12.30
CA TYR A 146 -19.40 -28.80 10.87
C TYR A 146 -19.40 -27.47 10.08
N THR A 147 -18.27 -27.12 9.49
CA THR A 147 -18.08 -25.87 8.77
C THR A 147 -17.66 -26.07 7.30
N GLU A 148 -17.84 -27.27 6.77
CA GLU A 148 -17.47 -27.58 5.38
C GLU A 148 -18.22 -26.73 4.35
N THR A 149 -19.44 -26.29 4.66
CA THR A 149 -20.20 -25.37 3.81
C THR A 149 -19.44 -24.07 3.61
N MET A 150 -18.83 -23.52 4.66
CA MET A 150 -18.02 -22.30 4.57
C MET A 150 -16.71 -22.55 3.83
N THR A 151 -16.02 -23.65 4.14
CA THR A 151 -14.79 -24.06 3.47
C THR A 151 -14.95 -24.14 1.95
N ASN A 152 -16.07 -24.65 1.49
CA ASN A 152 -16.33 -24.85 0.06
C ASN A 152 -16.90 -23.61 -0.65
N ASN A 153 -17.72 -22.81 0.05
CA ASN A 153 -18.55 -21.80 -0.60
C ASN A 153 -18.10 -20.37 -0.33
N TYR A 154 -17.50 -20.05 0.81
CA TYR A 154 -17.26 -18.67 1.20
C TYR A 154 -16.55 -17.84 0.12
N LEU A 155 -15.49 -18.37 -0.48
CA LEU A 155 -14.75 -17.64 -1.53
C LEU A 155 -15.49 -17.62 -2.88
N ARG A 156 -16.23 -18.69 -3.21
CA ARG A 156 -16.66 -18.96 -4.58
C ARG A 156 -18.14 -18.75 -4.84
N HIS A 157 -18.97 -18.84 -3.79
CA HIS A 157 -20.41 -18.78 -3.97
C HIS A 157 -20.87 -17.30 -4.11
N PRO A 158 -21.73 -16.98 -5.08
CA PRO A 158 -22.19 -15.60 -5.35
C PRO A 158 -22.82 -14.89 -4.14
N ALA A 159 -23.40 -15.63 -3.19
CA ALA A 159 -23.95 -15.06 -1.97
C ALA A 159 -22.91 -14.34 -1.11
N TYR A 160 -21.63 -14.71 -1.22
CA TYR A 160 -20.52 -14.10 -0.48
C TYR A 160 -19.64 -13.21 -1.36
N ALA A 161 -20.10 -12.84 -2.56
CA ALA A 161 -19.29 -12.09 -3.52
C ALA A 161 -18.80 -10.74 -2.95
N ASP A 162 -19.68 -10.03 -2.23
CA ASP A 162 -19.40 -8.72 -1.64
C ASP A 162 -19.01 -8.80 -0.16
N TYR A 163 -18.66 -9.99 0.35
CA TYR A 163 -18.06 -10.19 1.66
C TYR A 163 -16.53 -10.03 1.58
N PRO A 164 -15.88 -9.62 2.68
CA PRO A 164 -14.43 -9.46 2.70
C PRO A 164 -13.71 -10.78 2.45
N VAL A 165 -12.62 -10.75 1.70
CA VAL A 165 -11.80 -11.95 1.49
C VAL A 165 -11.03 -12.29 2.77
N VAL A 166 -11.04 -13.57 3.15
CA VAL A 166 -10.25 -14.13 4.25
C VAL A 166 -9.53 -15.40 3.81
N GLY A 167 -8.67 -15.94 4.65
CA GLY A 167 -7.80 -17.04 4.25
C GLY A 167 -6.62 -16.59 3.39
N VAL A 168 -6.37 -15.28 3.34
CA VAL A 168 -5.25 -14.66 2.64
C VAL A 168 -4.13 -14.33 3.62
N ASN A 169 -2.92 -14.69 3.27
CA ASN A 169 -1.74 -14.28 4.01
C ASN A 169 -1.24 -12.91 3.52
N TRP A 170 -0.30 -12.32 4.25
CA TRP A 170 0.25 -10.99 3.94
C TRP A 170 0.89 -10.94 2.55
N ILE A 171 1.62 -12.00 2.16
CA ILE A 171 2.30 -12.08 0.86
C ILE A 171 1.28 -12.05 -0.28
N GLN A 172 0.18 -12.81 -0.14
CA GLN A 172 -0.89 -12.82 -1.12
C GLN A 172 -1.60 -11.47 -1.25
N ALA A 173 -1.77 -10.75 -0.14
CA ALA A 173 -2.33 -9.41 -0.14
C ALA A 173 -1.42 -8.39 -0.88
N VAL A 174 -0.11 -8.51 -0.72
CA VAL A 174 0.88 -7.70 -1.46
C VAL A 174 0.85 -8.04 -2.95
N GLU A 175 0.81 -9.31 -3.32
CA GLU A 175 0.76 -9.72 -4.73
C GLU A 175 -0.53 -9.28 -5.42
N PHE A 176 -1.67 -9.34 -4.73
CA PHE A 176 -2.92 -8.76 -5.22
C PHE A 176 -2.78 -7.25 -5.49
N SER A 177 -2.14 -6.52 -4.58
CA SER A 177 -1.94 -5.07 -4.73
C SER A 177 -1.06 -4.73 -5.94
N LYS A 178 0.01 -5.50 -6.16
CA LYS A 178 0.87 -5.39 -7.35
C LYS A 178 0.08 -5.68 -8.63
N TRP A 179 -0.66 -6.79 -8.68
CA TRP A 179 -1.52 -7.13 -9.81
C TRP A 179 -2.51 -6.00 -10.14
N ARG A 180 -3.18 -5.46 -9.13
CA ARG A 180 -4.13 -4.35 -9.30
C ARG A 180 -3.45 -3.12 -9.91
N THR A 181 -2.23 -2.81 -9.48
CA THR A 181 -1.41 -1.73 -10.06
C THR A 181 -1.24 -1.92 -11.56
N GLN A 182 -0.87 -3.12 -11.97
CA GLN A 182 -0.63 -3.44 -13.38
C GLN A 182 -1.91 -3.28 -14.19
N ARG A 183 -3.02 -3.85 -13.72
CA ARG A 183 -4.32 -3.77 -14.44
C ARG A 183 -4.83 -2.35 -14.57
N VAL A 184 -4.72 -1.53 -13.51
CA VAL A 184 -5.16 -0.13 -13.53
C VAL A 184 -4.30 0.71 -14.49
N ASN A 185 -2.98 0.55 -14.45
CA ASN A 185 -2.07 1.28 -15.33
C ASN A 185 -2.24 0.88 -16.79
N GLU A 186 -2.42 -0.40 -17.08
CA GLU A 186 -2.73 -0.90 -18.40
C GLU A 186 -4.02 -0.26 -18.96
N ASN A 187 -5.09 -0.25 -18.19
CA ASN A 187 -6.36 0.39 -18.57
C ASN A 187 -6.20 1.90 -18.83
N ILE A 188 -5.38 2.59 -18.04
CA ILE A 188 -5.07 4.00 -18.26
C ILE A 188 -4.34 4.18 -19.61
N LEU A 189 -3.34 3.37 -19.90
CA LEU A 189 -2.58 3.44 -21.15
C LEU A 189 -3.46 3.11 -22.36
N GLU A 190 -4.36 2.15 -22.24
CA GLU A 190 -5.33 1.82 -23.29
C GLU A 190 -6.30 2.98 -23.53
N LYS A 191 -6.91 3.53 -22.49
CA LYS A 191 -7.81 4.70 -22.59
C LYS A 191 -7.14 5.92 -23.19
N GLU A 192 -5.86 6.14 -22.86
CA GLU A 192 -5.07 7.24 -23.38
C GLU A 192 -4.46 6.95 -24.78
N GLY A 193 -4.65 5.74 -25.32
CA GLY A 193 -4.26 5.35 -26.67
C GLY A 193 -2.77 5.04 -26.83
N TYR A 194 -2.10 4.62 -25.76
CA TYR A 194 -0.72 4.09 -25.82
C TYR A 194 -0.70 2.57 -26.05
N LEU A 195 -1.78 1.89 -25.73
CA LEU A 195 -1.98 0.47 -26.04
C LEU A 195 -3.14 0.28 -27.00
N LYS A 196 -3.11 -0.82 -27.75
CA LYS A 196 -4.21 -1.21 -28.63
C LYS A 196 -5.43 -1.58 -27.79
N LYS A 197 -6.58 -1.05 -28.17
CA LYS A 197 -7.85 -1.48 -27.60
C LYS A 197 -8.11 -2.95 -27.96
N ASP A 198 -8.73 -3.67 -27.04
CA ASP A 198 -9.19 -5.05 -27.24
C ASP A 198 -8.07 -6.13 -27.24
N ALA A 199 -6.96 -5.90 -26.55
CA ALA A 199 -6.11 -7.02 -26.14
C ALA A 199 -6.91 -7.84 -25.12
N LYS A 200 -7.59 -8.88 -25.59
CA LYS A 200 -8.39 -9.75 -24.72
C LYS A 200 -7.47 -10.42 -23.69
N ILE A 201 -7.82 -10.31 -22.43
CA ILE A 201 -7.08 -10.91 -21.30
C ILE A 201 -6.85 -12.41 -21.53
N THR A 202 -7.78 -13.08 -22.20
CA THR A 202 -7.72 -14.52 -22.54
C THR A 202 -6.66 -14.90 -23.58
N GLU A 203 -6.10 -13.94 -24.30
CA GLU A 203 -5.07 -14.18 -25.33
C GLU A 203 -3.66 -13.83 -24.81
N VAL A 204 -3.55 -13.32 -23.58
CA VAL A 204 -2.27 -12.91 -22.99
C VAL A 204 -1.56 -14.15 -22.44
N LYS A 205 -0.38 -14.44 -22.97
CA LYS A 205 0.53 -15.46 -22.42
C LYS A 205 1.32 -14.89 -21.25
N ALA A 206 1.84 -15.75 -20.41
CA ALA A 206 2.61 -15.37 -19.20
C ALA A 206 3.69 -14.31 -19.48
N GLU A 207 4.51 -14.52 -20.50
CA GLU A 207 5.59 -13.59 -20.90
C GLU A 207 5.06 -12.31 -21.58
N SER A 208 3.81 -12.34 -22.05
CA SER A 208 3.13 -11.20 -22.67
C SER A 208 2.26 -10.44 -21.68
N SER A 209 2.35 -10.70 -20.39
CA SER A 209 1.63 -9.94 -19.38
C SER A 209 2.18 -8.51 -19.28
N PHE A 210 1.28 -7.56 -19.06
CA PHE A 210 1.68 -6.17 -18.86
C PHE A 210 2.31 -5.97 -17.47
N ASP A 211 3.48 -5.35 -17.45
CA ASP A 211 4.12 -4.84 -16.23
C ASP A 211 4.53 -3.37 -16.42
N THR A 212 4.17 -2.53 -15.44
CA THR A 212 4.38 -1.09 -15.49
C THR A 212 5.87 -0.73 -15.50
N GLU A 213 6.68 -1.42 -14.70
CA GLU A 213 8.13 -1.17 -14.64
C GLU A 213 8.82 -1.61 -15.93
N THR A 214 8.43 -2.75 -16.49
CA THR A 214 8.91 -3.21 -17.80
C THR A 214 8.55 -2.22 -18.89
N TYR A 215 7.31 -1.72 -18.89
CA TYR A 215 6.87 -0.71 -19.86
C TYR A 215 7.67 0.60 -19.75
N LEU A 216 7.99 1.04 -18.53
CA LEU A 216 8.73 2.29 -18.31
C LEU A 216 10.22 2.19 -18.61
N ASN A 217 10.84 1.03 -18.36
CA ASN A 217 12.29 0.85 -18.50
C ASN A 217 12.67 0.19 -19.83
N ALA A 218 11.82 -0.70 -20.35
CA ALA A 218 12.07 -1.43 -21.59
C ALA A 218 10.77 -1.57 -22.42
N PRO A 219 10.20 -0.46 -22.94
CA PRO A 219 8.89 -0.47 -23.61
C PRO A 219 8.81 -1.44 -24.79
N SER A 220 9.92 -1.68 -25.48
CA SER A 220 10.01 -2.62 -26.62
C SER A 220 9.94 -4.09 -26.21
N LYS A 221 10.13 -4.39 -24.94
CA LYS A 221 10.06 -5.76 -24.38
C LYS A 221 8.75 -6.04 -23.66
N THR A 222 7.89 -5.04 -23.50
CA THR A 222 6.55 -5.20 -22.93
C THR A 222 5.72 -6.11 -23.84
N PHE A 223 4.84 -6.91 -23.24
CA PHE A 223 4.04 -7.92 -23.95
C PHE A 223 4.88 -8.96 -24.74
N GLY A 224 6.02 -9.38 -24.17
CA GLY A 224 6.92 -10.32 -24.85
C GLY A 224 7.59 -9.73 -26.12
N GLY A 225 7.55 -8.41 -26.28
CA GLY A 225 8.11 -7.71 -27.45
C GLY A 225 7.14 -7.56 -28.61
N ASP A 226 5.84 -7.81 -28.44
CA ASP A 226 4.85 -7.59 -29.51
C ASP A 226 4.59 -6.09 -29.73
N GLU A 227 5.25 -5.55 -30.74
CA GLU A 227 5.11 -4.15 -31.13
C GLU A 227 3.72 -3.78 -31.65
N LYS A 228 2.88 -4.77 -31.99
CA LYS A 228 1.52 -4.51 -32.49
C LYS A 228 0.57 -4.05 -31.39
N ILE A 229 0.85 -4.43 -30.14
CA ILE A 229 0.04 -4.07 -28.96
C ILE A 229 0.44 -2.69 -28.48
N VAL A 230 1.74 -2.39 -28.44
CA VAL A 230 2.26 -1.12 -27.95
C VAL A 230 2.19 -0.07 -29.06
N LEU A 231 1.23 0.84 -28.94
CA LEU A 231 1.08 1.95 -29.88
C LEU A 231 2.09 3.05 -29.57
N ARG A 232 2.77 3.49 -30.62
CA ARG A 232 3.76 4.56 -30.57
C ARG A 232 3.07 5.93 -30.54
N GLY A 233 2.60 6.34 -29.37
CA GLY A 233 2.03 7.65 -29.14
C GLY A 233 0.51 7.72 -29.22
N ARG A 234 -0.02 8.67 -28.45
CA ARG A 234 -1.44 8.94 -28.32
C ARG A 234 -2.03 9.36 -29.67
N LYS A 235 -3.06 8.69 -30.17
CA LYS A 235 -3.89 9.18 -31.27
C LYS A 235 -4.45 10.57 -30.89
N GLY A 236 -3.77 11.65 -31.26
CA GLY A 236 -4.27 13.00 -31.14
C GLY A 236 -3.57 13.97 -30.18
N SER A 237 -2.58 13.58 -29.37
CA SER A 237 -1.90 14.52 -28.46
C SER A 237 -0.51 14.98 -28.93
N LEU A 238 0.14 14.26 -29.77
CA LEU A 238 1.21 14.80 -30.59
C LEU A 238 0.53 15.46 -31.77
N ALA A 239 0.56 16.79 -31.78
CA ALA A 239 0.03 17.56 -32.89
C ALA A 239 0.42 16.87 -34.19
N LYS A 240 -0.57 16.57 -35.05
CA LYS A 240 -0.31 16.26 -36.45
C LYS A 240 0.76 17.23 -36.88
N PRO A 241 1.89 16.77 -37.43
CA PRO A 241 2.89 17.69 -37.93
C PRO A 241 2.17 18.68 -38.84
N LYS A 242 2.15 19.95 -38.47
CA LYS A 242 1.69 21.01 -39.38
C LYS A 242 2.77 21.19 -40.43
N GLY A 243 2.81 20.29 -41.39
CA GLY A 243 3.78 20.30 -42.46
C GLY A 243 3.40 19.19 -43.44
N GLY A 244 3.52 19.48 -44.71
CA GLY A 244 3.07 18.67 -45.80
C GLY A 244 3.57 17.21 -45.80
N LYS A 245 3.36 16.50 -46.89
CA LYS A 245 3.54 15.05 -47.06
C LYS A 245 4.90 14.45 -46.60
N ASP A 246 5.90 15.28 -46.26
CA ASP A 246 7.25 14.89 -45.85
C ASP A 246 7.54 15.03 -44.36
N ALA A 247 6.54 15.33 -43.52
CA ALA A 247 6.74 15.42 -42.08
C ALA A 247 7.03 14.03 -41.50
N LYS A 248 8.31 13.79 -41.16
CA LYS A 248 8.75 12.58 -40.47
C LYS A 248 7.90 12.36 -39.25
N GLN A 249 7.21 11.22 -39.16
CA GLN A 249 6.48 10.83 -37.98
C GLN A 249 7.42 10.87 -36.76
N PRO A 250 6.99 11.43 -35.63
CA PRO A 250 7.83 11.47 -34.45
C PRO A 250 8.22 10.05 -34.05
N LYS A 251 9.53 9.83 -33.87
CA LYS A 251 10.06 8.54 -33.43
C LYS A 251 9.42 8.19 -32.08
N ASN A 252 8.82 7.04 -32.00
CA ASN A 252 8.40 6.28 -30.82
C ASN A 252 8.19 7.11 -29.53
N VAL A 253 6.97 7.51 -29.23
CA VAL A 253 6.63 8.22 -27.98
C VAL A 253 5.86 7.25 -27.08
N TYR A 254 6.55 6.72 -26.10
CA TYR A 254 5.95 5.94 -25.01
C TYR A 254 5.54 6.86 -23.88
N ALA A 255 4.57 6.44 -23.06
CA ALA A 255 4.26 7.15 -21.83
C ALA A 255 5.47 7.02 -20.88
N GLN A 256 5.92 8.14 -20.34
CA GLN A 256 7.02 8.20 -19.38
C GLN A 256 6.48 8.57 -18.00
N ARG A 257 7.25 8.34 -16.94
CA ARG A 257 6.91 8.82 -15.60
C ARG A 257 6.66 10.33 -15.57
N SER A 258 7.43 11.10 -16.35
CA SER A 258 7.26 12.55 -16.51
C SER A 258 5.94 12.97 -17.16
N SER A 259 5.20 12.04 -17.77
CA SER A 259 3.87 12.32 -18.32
C SER A 259 2.82 12.53 -17.26
N GLY A 260 3.02 11.97 -16.04
CA GLY A 260 2.06 11.98 -14.95
C GLY A 260 0.78 11.20 -15.23
N LEU A 261 0.80 10.26 -16.18
CA LEU A 261 -0.37 9.46 -16.54
C LEU A 261 -0.50 8.22 -15.67
N LEU A 262 0.62 7.57 -15.39
CA LEU A 262 0.62 6.33 -14.62
C LEU A 262 0.47 6.62 -13.13
N ASN A 263 -0.33 5.81 -12.49
CA ASN A 263 -0.52 5.87 -11.05
C ASN A 263 0.66 5.22 -10.32
N PRO A 264 0.95 5.68 -9.08
CA PRO A 264 1.81 4.95 -8.16
C PRO A 264 1.26 3.55 -7.89
N GLU A 265 2.09 2.72 -7.28
CA GLU A 265 1.71 1.37 -6.91
C GLU A 265 0.61 1.35 -5.85
N TYR A 266 -0.35 0.45 -6.02
CA TYR A 266 -1.18 -0.02 -4.94
C TYR A 266 -0.33 -0.89 -4.03
N ARG A 267 -0.51 -0.72 -2.75
CA ARG A 267 0.20 -1.43 -1.69
C ARG A 267 -0.70 -1.61 -0.48
N LEU A 268 -0.27 -2.35 0.49
CA LEU A 268 -0.92 -2.29 1.79
C LEU A 268 -0.71 -0.90 2.42
N PRO A 269 -1.62 -0.39 3.23
CA PRO A 269 -1.39 0.82 4.02
C PRO A 269 -0.28 0.56 5.04
N THR A 270 0.51 1.57 5.35
CA THR A 270 1.37 1.50 6.53
C THR A 270 0.51 1.52 7.79
N GLU A 271 1.05 1.03 8.90
CA GLU A 271 0.35 1.04 10.18
C GLU A 271 -0.10 2.45 10.56
N ALA A 272 0.76 3.45 10.39
CA ALA A 272 0.44 4.85 10.65
C ALA A 272 -0.67 5.39 9.72
N GLU A 273 -0.63 5.07 8.43
CA GLU A 273 -1.68 5.44 7.47
C GLU A 273 -3.02 4.81 7.84
N TRP A 274 -3.00 3.52 8.21
CA TRP A 274 -4.20 2.79 8.58
C TRP A 274 -4.85 3.39 9.83
N GLU A 275 -4.07 3.61 10.89
CA GLU A 275 -4.55 4.17 12.16
C GLU A 275 -5.07 5.60 11.99
N TYR A 276 -4.33 6.44 11.24
CA TYR A 276 -4.76 7.79 10.87
C TYR A 276 -6.09 7.79 10.13
N ALA A 277 -6.23 6.90 9.13
CA ALA A 277 -7.44 6.78 8.34
C ALA A 277 -8.62 6.26 9.17
N ALA A 278 -8.39 5.33 10.09
CA ALA A 278 -9.41 4.79 10.97
C ALA A 278 -9.90 5.82 12.01
N ALA A 279 -8.97 6.51 12.66
CA ALA A 279 -9.30 7.56 13.63
C ALA A 279 -10.09 8.71 12.98
N ALA A 280 -9.74 9.08 11.76
CA ALA A 280 -10.43 10.10 10.95
C ALA A 280 -10.78 11.37 11.75
N ASP A 281 -9.80 11.97 12.41
CA ASP A 281 -9.99 13.15 13.27
C ASP A 281 -10.20 14.44 12.46
N VAL A 282 -11.16 14.43 11.55
CA VAL A 282 -11.46 15.56 10.65
C VAL A 282 -12.54 16.45 11.24
N GLY A 283 -12.20 17.71 11.48
CA GLY A 283 -13.17 18.71 11.94
C GLY A 283 -13.73 18.47 13.33
N GLN A 284 -13.15 17.59 14.12
CA GLN A 284 -13.58 17.27 15.46
C GLN A 284 -13.20 18.37 16.45
N ARG A 285 -14.15 18.79 17.27
CA ARG A 285 -13.91 19.74 18.37
C ARG A 285 -13.62 19.05 19.70
N GLU A 286 -14.11 17.84 19.86
CA GLU A 286 -14.07 17.08 21.11
C GLU A 286 -12.78 16.29 21.25
N TYR A 287 -12.31 15.71 20.13
CA TYR A 287 -11.09 14.91 20.07
C TYR A 287 -9.99 15.66 19.31
N ASN A 288 -8.83 15.77 19.93
CA ASN A 288 -7.64 16.36 19.33
C ASN A 288 -6.39 15.89 20.09
N ILE A 289 -5.21 16.34 19.67
CA ILE A 289 -3.91 16.01 20.30
C ILE A 289 -3.91 16.28 21.82
N TYR A 290 -4.71 17.24 22.30
CA TYR A 290 -4.73 17.65 23.71
C TYR A 290 -5.79 16.93 24.55
N LYS A 291 -6.91 16.50 23.94
CA LYS A 291 -8.06 15.90 24.65
C LYS A 291 -8.18 14.40 24.49
N GLY A 292 -7.22 13.75 23.83
CA GLY A 292 -7.23 12.32 23.55
C GLY A 292 -7.80 11.96 22.20
N GLN A 293 -7.59 10.73 21.82
CA GLN A 293 -8.00 10.16 20.54
C GLN A 293 -9.41 9.61 20.62
N LYS A 294 -10.05 9.46 19.45
CA LYS A 294 -11.27 8.66 19.36
C LYS A 294 -10.98 7.22 19.74
N LYS A 295 -11.84 6.63 20.54
CA LYS A 295 -11.76 5.21 20.90
C LYS A 295 -12.12 4.29 19.71
N TYR A 296 -12.99 4.76 18.83
CA TYR A 296 -13.49 4.01 17.67
C TYR A 296 -13.48 4.90 16.42
N PRO A 297 -13.60 4.33 15.21
CA PRO A 297 -13.70 5.10 13.97
C PRO A 297 -14.88 6.07 13.88
N TRP A 298 -15.87 5.90 14.75
CA TRP A 298 -17.04 6.79 14.87
C TRP A 298 -16.93 7.71 16.09
N SER A 299 -17.85 8.65 16.19
CA SER A 299 -17.93 9.57 17.32
C SER A 299 -18.57 8.88 18.54
N GLY A 300 -17.99 9.11 19.72
CA GLY A 300 -18.42 8.52 20.97
C GLY A 300 -17.63 7.30 21.40
N SER A 301 -17.80 6.88 22.64
CA SER A 301 -17.06 5.78 23.28
C SER A 301 -17.83 4.47 23.33
N TYR A 302 -18.99 4.40 22.69
CA TYR A 302 -19.88 3.25 22.70
C TYR A 302 -19.89 2.55 21.35
N THR A 303 -20.12 1.25 21.34
CA THR A 303 -20.26 0.43 20.14
C THR A 303 -21.65 0.53 19.50
N ARG A 304 -22.62 1.12 20.21
CA ARG A 304 -24.01 1.26 19.76
C ARG A 304 -24.32 2.66 19.30
N SER A 305 -25.17 2.75 18.28
CA SER A 305 -25.64 4.01 17.73
C SER A 305 -26.50 4.79 18.73
N SER A 306 -26.23 6.09 18.87
CA SER A 306 -27.08 7.04 19.59
C SER A 306 -28.12 7.75 18.70
N LYS A 307 -28.06 7.57 17.38
CA LYS A 307 -28.95 8.22 16.41
C LYS A 307 -30.38 7.71 16.59
N ARG A 308 -31.35 8.63 16.69
CA ARG A 308 -32.76 8.32 17.00
C ARG A 308 -33.38 7.20 16.15
N GLN A 309 -33.04 7.13 14.87
CA GLN A 309 -33.61 6.16 13.91
C GLN A 309 -33.08 4.74 14.09
N VAL A 310 -31.83 4.61 14.52
CA VAL A 310 -31.09 3.36 14.66
C VAL A 310 -30.46 3.27 16.06
N LYS A 311 -31.20 3.76 17.04
CA LYS A 311 -30.70 3.79 18.43
C LYS A 311 -30.59 2.38 19.00
N GLY A 312 -29.39 2.02 19.42
CA GLY A 312 -29.10 0.72 19.99
C GLY A 312 -28.48 -0.26 19.02
N ASP A 313 -28.55 0.00 17.68
CA ASP A 313 -27.90 -0.85 16.69
C ASP A 313 -26.38 -0.79 16.85
N GLN A 314 -25.71 -1.91 16.68
CA GLN A 314 -24.26 -1.98 16.71
C GLN A 314 -23.65 -1.25 15.50
N LEU A 315 -22.49 -0.66 15.69
CA LEU A 315 -21.77 0.13 14.67
C LEU A 315 -20.66 -0.65 13.96
N ALA A 316 -20.43 -1.90 14.37
CA ALA A 316 -19.43 -2.79 13.80
C ALA A 316 -19.81 -4.25 14.06
N ASN A 317 -19.25 -5.15 13.27
CA ASN A 317 -19.33 -6.60 13.47
C ASN A 317 -18.19 -7.07 14.38
N PHE A 318 -18.52 -7.54 15.58
CA PHE A 318 -17.56 -8.00 16.58
C PHE A 318 -18.21 -8.92 17.62
N LYS A 319 -17.40 -9.72 18.30
CA LYS A 319 -17.87 -10.63 19.33
C LYS A 319 -18.29 -9.90 20.61
N GLN A 320 -19.55 -9.99 20.98
CA GLN A 320 -20.11 -9.27 22.13
C GLN A 320 -20.12 -10.08 23.44
N GLY A 321 -20.26 -11.39 23.37
CA GLY A 321 -20.44 -12.24 24.55
C GLY A 321 -19.55 -13.46 24.64
N LYS A 322 -19.75 -14.27 25.68
CA LYS A 322 -19.23 -15.63 25.78
C LYS A 322 -20.21 -16.58 25.07
N GLY A 323 -19.74 -17.41 24.17
CA GLY A 323 -20.51 -18.50 23.59
C GLY A 323 -21.24 -18.18 22.30
N ASP A 324 -21.80 -17.02 22.13
CA ASP A 324 -22.29 -16.53 20.86
C ASP A 324 -21.61 -15.21 20.48
N TYR A 325 -21.87 -14.76 19.30
CA TYR A 325 -21.28 -13.55 18.75
C TYR A 325 -22.14 -12.31 18.97
N GLY A 326 -23.17 -12.43 19.77
CA GLY A 326 -24.08 -11.38 20.14
C GLY A 326 -25.53 -11.84 20.14
N GLY A 327 -26.40 -10.96 20.60
CA GLY A 327 -27.83 -11.18 20.59
C GLY A 327 -28.38 -12.07 21.70
N ILE A 328 -29.70 -12.05 21.79
CA ILE A 328 -30.52 -12.87 22.69
C ILE A 328 -30.97 -14.11 21.91
N ALA A 329 -30.91 -15.26 22.55
CA ALA A 329 -31.40 -16.53 21.99
C ALA A 329 -30.70 -16.95 20.67
N GLY A 330 -29.40 -16.66 20.51
CA GLY A 330 -28.61 -17.07 19.34
C GLY A 330 -28.73 -16.17 18.13
N TRP A 331 -29.38 -15.02 18.25
CA TRP A 331 -29.39 -14.00 17.21
C TRP A 331 -28.20 -13.04 17.42
N SER A 332 -27.49 -12.73 16.34
CA SER A 332 -26.44 -11.76 16.37
C SER A 332 -27.01 -10.35 16.51
N ASP A 333 -26.56 -9.61 17.55
CA ASP A 333 -27.05 -8.25 17.84
C ASP A 333 -26.42 -7.20 16.90
N ASP A 334 -25.36 -7.56 16.21
CA ASP A 334 -24.71 -6.75 15.18
C ASP A 334 -25.14 -7.09 13.75
N GLY A 335 -25.98 -8.11 13.58
CA GLY A 335 -26.53 -8.51 12.28
C GLY A 335 -25.69 -9.56 11.55
N ALA A 336 -24.62 -10.10 12.17
CA ALA A 336 -23.75 -11.08 11.55
C ALA A 336 -23.27 -12.14 12.53
N ASP A 337 -23.30 -13.41 12.11
CA ASP A 337 -22.74 -14.54 12.87
C ASP A 337 -21.25 -14.74 12.59
N ILE A 338 -20.82 -14.34 11.40
CA ILE A 338 -19.44 -14.38 10.91
C ILE A 338 -19.11 -13.02 10.27
N THR A 339 -18.34 -12.99 9.22
CA THR A 339 -18.14 -11.77 8.42
C THR A 339 -19.46 -11.25 7.87
N GLN A 340 -19.54 -9.95 7.59
CA GLN A 340 -20.69 -9.28 7.00
C GLN A 340 -20.33 -8.68 5.64
N VAL A 341 -21.33 -8.43 4.81
CA VAL A 341 -21.15 -7.73 3.54
C VAL A 341 -20.55 -6.34 3.78
N VAL A 342 -19.58 -5.96 2.96
CA VAL A 342 -18.94 -4.63 3.08
C VAL A 342 -19.96 -3.50 2.93
N LYS A 343 -19.73 -2.37 3.61
CA LYS A 343 -20.65 -1.21 3.65
C LYS A 343 -21.96 -1.45 4.41
N TYR A 344 -22.05 -2.50 5.18
CA TYR A 344 -23.24 -2.70 6.02
C TYR A 344 -23.31 -1.67 7.15
N TYR A 345 -22.18 -1.36 7.77
CA TYR A 345 -22.08 -0.37 8.84
C TYR A 345 -21.75 1.03 8.30
N PRO A 346 -22.06 2.10 9.07
CA PRO A 346 -21.76 3.46 8.64
C PRO A 346 -20.26 3.71 8.46
N PRO A 347 -19.89 4.53 7.45
CA PRO A 347 -18.49 4.91 7.25
C PRO A 347 -18.02 5.90 8.30
N ASN A 348 -16.69 6.02 8.44
CA ASN A 348 -16.07 7.06 9.23
C ASN A 348 -16.07 8.44 8.52
N ASP A 349 -15.46 9.46 9.14
CA ASP A 349 -15.47 10.83 8.62
C ASP A 349 -14.68 11.02 7.31
N PHE A 350 -13.81 10.08 6.92
CA PHE A 350 -13.20 10.04 5.58
C PHE A 350 -14.03 9.31 4.53
N GLY A 351 -15.12 8.65 4.94
CA GLY A 351 -15.94 7.83 4.04
C GLY A 351 -15.43 6.39 3.88
N LEU A 352 -14.60 5.92 4.81
CA LEU A 352 -14.09 4.55 4.84
C LEU A 352 -15.01 3.67 5.68
N TYR A 353 -15.36 2.51 5.14
CA TYR A 353 -16.22 1.52 5.78
C TYR A 353 -15.39 0.46 6.49
N ASP A 354 -15.96 -0.15 7.50
CA ASP A 354 -15.46 -1.35 8.17
C ASP A 354 -14.02 -1.20 8.73
N MET A 355 -13.68 0.04 9.16
CA MET A 355 -12.38 0.31 9.81
C MET A 355 -12.30 -0.22 11.25
N ALA A 356 -13.34 -0.86 11.74
CA ALA A 356 -13.38 -1.55 13.02
C ALA A 356 -14.34 -2.74 12.92
N GLY A 357 -13.89 -3.91 13.30
CA GLY A 357 -14.66 -5.15 13.21
C GLY A 357 -14.69 -5.71 11.80
N ASN A 358 -15.63 -6.60 11.52
CA ASN A 358 -15.75 -7.40 10.32
C ASN A 358 -14.53 -8.28 10.10
N VAL A 359 -13.50 -7.87 9.35
CA VAL A 359 -12.22 -8.55 9.35
C VAL A 359 -11.10 -7.61 9.81
N ALA A 360 -10.14 -8.15 10.53
CA ALA A 360 -8.91 -7.43 10.81
C ALA A 360 -8.09 -7.31 9.52
N GLU A 361 -7.24 -6.30 9.42
CA GLU A 361 -6.60 -5.97 8.16
C GLU A 361 -5.08 -5.99 8.25
N TRP A 362 -4.46 -6.67 7.29
CA TRP A 362 -3.01 -6.61 7.10
C TRP A 362 -2.54 -5.19 6.79
N VAL A 363 -1.45 -4.78 7.43
CA VAL A 363 -0.70 -3.58 7.07
C VAL A 363 0.71 -3.93 6.63
N GLU A 364 1.44 -2.97 6.07
CA GLU A 364 2.75 -3.23 5.47
C GLU A 364 3.85 -3.50 6.50
N ASP A 365 3.68 -3.01 7.72
CA ASP A 365 4.75 -2.93 8.71
C ASP A 365 5.10 -4.28 9.34
N VAL A 366 6.39 -4.45 9.62
CA VAL A 366 6.91 -5.53 10.45
C VAL A 366 6.61 -5.21 11.91
N TYR A 367 6.11 -6.19 12.65
CA TYR A 367 5.81 -5.98 14.06
C TYR A 367 7.07 -5.87 14.92
N ARG A 368 7.12 -4.82 15.72
CA ARG A 368 8.05 -4.66 16.83
C ARG A 368 7.26 -4.33 18.09
N PRO A 369 7.53 -5.04 19.21
CA PRO A 369 6.73 -4.88 20.44
C PRO A 369 6.87 -3.51 21.07
N ILE A 370 8.01 -2.88 20.94
CA ILE A 370 8.26 -1.55 21.49
C ILE A 370 8.46 -0.58 20.34
N VAL A 371 7.60 0.43 20.29
CA VAL A 371 7.74 1.58 19.41
C VAL A 371 8.41 2.67 20.22
N ASP A 372 9.60 3.09 19.79
CA ASP A 372 10.30 4.21 20.42
C ASP A 372 9.67 5.52 19.95
N ASP A 373 9.57 6.48 20.85
CA ASP A 373 9.11 7.84 20.57
C ASP A 373 10.24 8.72 19.98
N GLU A 374 11.47 8.27 20.04
CA GLU A 374 12.61 8.93 19.41
C GLU A 374 12.70 8.61 17.91
N VAL A 375 12.63 9.66 17.08
CA VAL A 375 12.66 9.57 15.60
C VAL A 375 13.94 8.94 15.06
N SER A 376 14.98 8.83 15.88
CA SER A 376 16.28 8.26 15.50
C SER A 376 16.33 6.74 15.53
N ASP A 377 15.28 6.06 15.99
CA ASP A 377 15.27 4.62 16.07
C ASP A 377 14.95 3.98 14.71
N PHE A 378 16.00 3.50 14.05
CA PHE A 378 15.89 2.76 12.79
C PHE A 378 15.21 1.39 12.93
N ASN A 379 14.97 0.92 14.13
CA ASN A 379 14.31 -0.36 14.37
C ASN A 379 12.86 -0.38 13.90
N TYR A 380 12.22 0.78 13.80
CA TYR A 380 10.84 0.93 13.33
C TYR A 380 10.63 0.34 11.92
N PHE A 381 11.63 0.45 11.04
CA PHE A 381 11.57 -0.07 9.68
C PHE A 381 12.32 -1.39 9.50
N ARG A 382 12.86 -1.94 10.58
CA ARG A 382 13.59 -3.19 10.55
C ARG A 382 12.72 -4.33 10.02
N GLY A 383 13.31 -5.18 9.18
CA GLY A 383 12.60 -6.27 8.49
C GLY A 383 12.04 -5.87 7.12
N ASN A 384 11.99 -4.60 6.77
CA ASN A 384 11.63 -4.17 5.44
C ASN A 384 12.82 -4.32 4.48
N VAL A 385 12.60 -5.03 3.37
CA VAL A 385 13.59 -5.26 2.33
C VAL A 385 13.28 -4.38 1.13
N TYR A 386 14.12 -3.38 0.88
CA TYR A 386 14.02 -2.57 -0.32
C TYR A 386 14.71 -3.26 -1.49
N THR A 387 14.08 -3.20 -2.66
CA THR A 387 14.58 -3.84 -3.87
C THR A 387 14.88 -2.83 -4.97
N LYS A 388 15.76 -3.21 -5.88
CA LYS A 388 16.07 -2.47 -7.12
C LYS A 388 15.99 -3.39 -8.32
N ASN A 389 15.85 -2.80 -9.50
CA ASN A 389 15.84 -3.52 -10.75
C ASN A 389 17.22 -4.17 -11.01
N LYS A 390 17.22 -5.47 -11.29
CA LYS A 390 18.43 -6.18 -11.68
C LYS A 390 18.85 -5.72 -13.06
N LEU A 391 20.13 -5.35 -13.20
CA LEU A 391 20.75 -5.03 -14.48
C LEU A 391 21.60 -6.22 -14.94
N GLY A 392 21.50 -6.57 -16.20
CA GLY A 392 22.41 -7.51 -16.85
C GLY A 392 23.77 -6.88 -17.17
N ASP A 393 24.68 -7.69 -17.65
CA ASP A 393 26.04 -7.25 -18.02
C ASP A 393 26.04 -6.19 -19.14
N ASP A 394 24.97 -6.15 -19.93
CA ASP A 394 24.75 -5.15 -20.99
C ASP A 394 24.18 -3.81 -20.46
N GLY A 395 24.03 -3.66 -19.15
CA GLY A 395 23.45 -2.49 -18.50
C GLY A 395 21.94 -2.32 -18.70
N LYS A 396 21.27 -3.30 -19.30
CA LYS A 396 19.81 -3.30 -19.45
C LYS A 396 19.13 -4.09 -18.34
N VAL A 397 17.86 -3.78 -18.13
CA VAL A 397 17.06 -4.51 -17.15
C VAL A 397 16.85 -5.97 -17.57
N GLU A 398 16.99 -6.89 -16.62
CA GLU A 398 16.73 -8.32 -16.81
C GLU A 398 15.24 -8.60 -16.61
N ILE A 399 14.61 -9.22 -17.59
CA ILE A 399 13.18 -9.59 -17.52
C ILE A 399 13.08 -11.07 -17.19
N VAL A 400 12.15 -11.39 -16.31
CA VAL A 400 11.85 -12.77 -15.91
C VAL A 400 11.14 -13.48 -17.07
N THR A 401 11.66 -14.65 -17.45
CA THR A 401 11.10 -15.56 -18.44
C THR A 401 10.60 -16.83 -17.75
N ALA A 402 9.87 -17.68 -18.45
CA ALA A 402 9.40 -18.96 -17.92
C ALA A 402 10.51 -19.86 -17.37
N GLU A 403 11.73 -19.74 -17.92
CA GLU A 403 12.85 -20.60 -17.57
C GLU A 403 13.62 -20.10 -16.33
N ASN A 404 13.55 -18.79 -16.01
CA ASN A 404 14.34 -18.18 -14.94
C ASN A 404 13.51 -17.74 -13.73
N ILE A 405 12.29 -18.23 -13.59
CA ILE A 405 11.45 -18.00 -12.41
C ILE A 405 12.15 -18.53 -11.16
N LYS A 406 12.28 -17.70 -10.17
CA LYS A 406 12.78 -18.11 -8.85
C LYS A 406 11.62 -18.34 -7.90
N TYR A 407 11.62 -19.50 -7.28
CA TYR A 407 10.63 -19.87 -6.28
C TYR A 407 11.26 -19.87 -4.88
N ASP A 408 10.51 -19.36 -3.93
CA ASP A 408 10.85 -19.41 -2.51
C ASP A 408 9.89 -20.38 -1.80
N THR A 409 10.43 -21.22 -0.93
CA THR A 409 9.62 -22.11 -0.09
C THR A 409 9.41 -21.45 1.26
N LEU A 410 8.17 -21.17 1.59
CA LEU A 410 7.79 -20.55 2.87
C LEU A 410 7.93 -21.56 4.03
N PRO A 411 8.02 -21.07 5.29
CA PRO A 411 8.09 -21.95 6.47
C PRO A 411 6.93 -22.93 6.60
N ASN A 412 5.77 -22.61 6.05
CA ASN A 412 4.59 -23.48 6.00
C ASN A 412 4.66 -24.52 4.88
N GLY A 413 5.75 -24.59 4.11
CA GLY A 413 5.93 -25.50 2.97
C GLY A 413 5.30 -25.03 1.67
N ARG A 414 4.64 -23.86 1.65
CA ARG A 414 4.05 -23.30 0.44
C ARG A 414 5.13 -22.70 -0.45
N ILE A 415 5.01 -22.93 -1.75
CA ILE A 415 5.93 -22.40 -2.74
C ILE A 415 5.31 -21.17 -3.40
N ILE A 416 6.06 -20.09 -3.46
CA ILE A 416 5.67 -18.82 -4.09
C ILE A 416 6.70 -18.39 -5.12
N ALA A 417 6.25 -17.74 -6.20
CA ALA A 417 7.16 -17.13 -7.16
C ALA A 417 7.62 -15.77 -6.65
N ARG A 418 8.93 -15.53 -6.70
CA ARG A 418 9.51 -14.23 -6.29
C ARG A 418 9.13 -13.11 -7.27
N ASN A 419 9.15 -13.40 -8.56
CA ASN A 419 8.71 -12.50 -9.62
C ASN A 419 8.00 -13.33 -10.70
N ALA A 420 6.96 -12.78 -11.29
CA ALA A 420 6.24 -13.41 -12.36
C ALA A 420 6.93 -13.15 -13.74
N PRO A 421 6.76 -14.04 -14.73
CA PRO A 421 7.22 -13.80 -16.09
C PRO A 421 6.70 -12.48 -16.66
N GLY A 422 7.55 -11.79 -17.42
CA GLY A 422 7.25 -10.46 -17.99
C GLY A 422 7.60 -9.30 -17.05
N GLN A 423 7.85 -9.54 -15.77
CA GLN A 423 8.32 -8.55 -14.81
C GLN A 423 9.84 -8.40 -14.84
N ILE A 424 10.33 -7.24 -14.39
CA ILE A 424 11.77 -7.04 -14.19
C ILE A 424 12.21 -7.79 -12.95
N ALA A 425 13.31 -8.54 -13.05
CA ALA A 425 13.91 -9.21 -11.90
C ALA A 425 14.34 -8.18 -10.85
N GLN A 426 13.94 -8.39 -9.60
CA GLN A 426 14.28 -7.52 -8.48
C GLN A 426 15.37 -8.16 -7.62
N VAL A 427 16.28 -7.34 -7.13
CA VAL A 427 17.31 -7.73 -6.17
C VAL A 427 17.31 -6.77 -4.98
N PRO A 428 17.63 -7.23 -3.77
CA PRO A 428 17.78 -6.35 -2.63
C PRO A 428 18.81 -5.24 -2.90
N VAL A 429 18.55 -4.07 -2.36
CA VAL A 429 19.53 -2.96 -2.41
C VAL A 429 20.73 -3.32 -1.57
N ASP A 430 21.95 -3.14 -2.11
CA ASP A 430 23.21 -3.35 -1.39
C ASP A 430 23.46 -2.15 -0.46
N GLU A 431 23.82 -2.41 0.78
CA GLU A 431 24.18 -1.38 1.78
C GLU A 431 25.36 -0.50 1.33
N LYS A 432 26.26 -1.06 0.52
CA LYS A 432 27.40 -0.32 -0.04
C LYS A 432 27.01 0.75 -1.06
N GLU A 433 25.81 0.69 -1.61
CA GLU A 433 25.40 1.63 -2.64
C GLU A 433 25.12 3.03 -2.09
N THR A 434 24.54 3.10 -0.92
CA THR A 434 24.33 4.38 -0.22
C THR A 434 23.96 4.12 1.24
N TYR A 435 24.61 4.86 2.14
CA TYR A 435 24.29 4.80 3.56
C TYR A 435 22.85 5.29 3.90
N LEU A 436 22.19 6.00 2.98
CA LEU A 436 20.81 6.45 3.12
C LEU A 436 19.77 5.43 2.65
N ARG A 437 20.20 4.36 1.97
CA ARG A 437 19.32 3.28 1.49
C ARG A 437 19.66 1.99 2.21
N GLN A 438 19.58 2.01 3.51
CA GLN A 438 19.84 0.81 4.28
C GLN A 438 18.78 -0.25 4.00
N ASN A 439 19.24 -1.49 3.91
CA ASN A 439 18.37 -2.64 4.00
C ASN A 439 18.13 -2.90 5.49
N PHE A 440 16.97 -2.52 5.99
CA PHE A 440 16.66 -2.63 7.41
C PHE A 440 16.60 -4.07 7.91
N SER A 441 16.52 -5.07 7.03
CA SER A 441 16.60 -6.48 7.42
C SER A 441 18.00 -6.87 7.90
N THR A 442 19.02 -6.19 7.41
CA THR A 442 20.44 -6.45 7.75
C THR A 442 21.04 -5.36 8.64
N SER A 443 20.25 -4.40 9.07
CA SER A 443 20.70 -3.29 9.93
C SER A 443 21.40 -3.81 11.18
N ASP A 444 22.59 -3.26 11.47
CA ASP A 444 23.34 -3.55 12.69
C ASP A 444 22.74 -2.91 13.94
N ASN A 445 21.79 -2.00 13.78
CA ASN A 445 21.11 -1.33 14.87
C ASN A 445 20.09 -2.27 15.54
N ARG A 446 20.58 -3.26 16.25
CA ARG A 446 19.80 -4.22 17.02
C ARG A 446 19.63 -3.72 18.44
N ASN A 447 18.39 -3.51 18.83
CA ASN A 447 18.05 -3.14 20.20
C ASN A 447 17.42 -4.33 20.91
N TYR A 448 17.88 -4.65 22.13
CA TYR A 448 17.28 -5.69 22.97
C TYR A 448 15.79 -5.41 23.26
N ARG A 449 15.34 -4.15 23.16
CA ARG A 449 13.96 -3.75 23.31
C ARG A 449 13.05 -4.21 22.16
N ASP A 450 13.63 -4.54 21.00
CA ASP A 450 12.83 -4.97 19.84
C ASP A 450 12.05 -6.25 20.08
N GLY A 451 12.46 -7.05 21.07
CA GLY A 451 11.81 -8.30 21.43
C GLY A 451 11.82 -9.36 20.34
N ASP A 452 12.55 -9.12 19.24
CA ASP A 452 12.63 -10.02 18.12
C ASP A 452 13.68 -11.11 18.34
N LYS A 453 13.61 -12.17 17.54
CA LYS A 453 14.51 -13.31 17.62
C LYS A 453 15.99 -12.93 17.45
N GLN A 454 16.30 -11.93 16.66
CA GLN A 454 17.68 -11.52 16.37
C GLN A 454 18.24 -10.62 17.47
N SER A 455 17.41 -9.71 17.99
CA SER A 455 17.79 -8.82 19.09
C SER A 455 17.84 -9.52 20.45
N SER A 456 17.24 -10.69 20.58
CA SER A 456 17.28 -11.50 21.82
C SER A 456 18.63 -12.16 22.10
N ARG A 457 19.63 -11.91 21.28
CA ARG A 457 20.99 -12.41 21.47
C ARG A 457 21.76 -11.51 22.45
N ASN A 458 22.58 -12.11 23.29
CA ASN A 458 23.36 -11.37 24.28
C ASN A 458 24.47 -10.56 23.59
N PHE A 459 24.52 -9.26 23.86
CA PHE A 459 25.49 -8.34 23.27
C PHE A 459 26.93 -8.55 23.73
N ASP A 460 27.15 -9.27 24.85
CA ASP A 460 28.46 -9.43 25.48
C ASP A 460 29.40 -10.40 24.77
N LEU A 461 28.97 -11.00 23.69
CA LEU A 461 29.84 -11.78 22.86
C LEU A 461 30.40 -10.88 21.77
N GLY A 462 31.50 -10.22 22.12
CA GLY A 462 32.29 -9.47 21.16
C GLY A 462 32.42 -10.24 19.85
N SER A 463 32.35 -9.52 18.76
CA SER A 463 32.64 -9.97 17.42
C SER A 463 34.00 -10.71 17.39
N SER A 464 34.00 -11.98 17.71
CA SER A 464 35.10 -12.86 17.33
C SER A 464 34.83 -13.31 15.91
N ASP A 465 35.74 -13.05 15.02
CA ASP A 465 35.74 -13.35 13.58
C ASP A 465 35.60 -14.83 13.21
N GLU A 466 35.28 -15.67 14.15
CA GLU A 466 34.95 -17.07 13.89
C GLU A 466 33.44 -17.24 13.80
N GLY A 467 33.04 -17.54 12.59
CA GLY A 467 31.68 -17.76 12.12
C GLY A 467 30.66 -18.18 13.17
N ASP A 468 29.80 -17.31 13.45
CA ASP A 468 28.70 -17.24 14.37
C ASP A 468 27.92 -18.53 14.62
N LYS A 469 28.52 -19.46 15.29
CA LYS A 469 27.83 -20.46 16.07
C LYS A 469 27.48 -19.86 17.43
N ILE A 470 26.58 -18.87 17.42
CA ILE A 470 26.04 -18.35 18.66
C ILE A 470 25.35 -19.51 19.35
N LYS A 471 25.96 -19.93 20.47
CA LYS A 471 25.40 -20.99 21.28
C LYS A 471 23.97 -20.62 21.67
N ASP A 472 23.05 -21.52 21.41
CA ASP A 472 21.61 -21.42 21.65
C ASP A 472 21.19 -20.99 23.08
N ASN A 473 22.14 -20.88 23.98
CA ASN A 473 21.96 -20.65 25.42
C ASN A 473 21.94 -19.16 25.85
N GLN A 474 22.10 -18.22 24.91
CA GLN A 474 22.28 -16.80 25.25
C GLN A 474 21.18 -15.95 24.67
N ARG A 475 19.96 -16.24 25.09
CA ARG A 475 18.77 -15.48 24.69
C ARG A 475 18.32 -14.58 25.82
N MET A 476 17.99 -13.33 25.49
CA MET A 476 17.50 -12.36 26.46
C MET A 476 16.03 -12.61 26.83
N TYR A 477 15.26 -13.24 25.97
CA TYR A 477 13.84 -13.51 26.20
C TYR A 477 13.58 -14.99 26.43
N ASP A 478 12.74 -15.22 27.40
CA ASP A 478 12.33 -16.54 27.85
C ASP A 478 10.93 -16.86 27.29
N SER A 479 10.75 -16.74 25.98
CA SER A 479 9.48 -17.02 25.31
C SER A 479 9.42 -18.44 24.75
N PRO A 480 8.25 -19.08 24.77
CA PRO A 480 8.07 -20.40 24.20
C PRO A 480 8.29 -20.38 22.69
N LYS A 481 9.12 -21.28 22.21
CA LYS A 481 9.31 -21.53 20.78
C LYS A 481 8.24 -22.49 20.29
N HIS A 482 7.59 -22.15 19.20
CA HIS A 482 6.78 -23.11 18.46
C HIS A 482 7.18 -23.09 16.99
N ASN A 483 7.17 -24.24 16.38
CA ASN A 483 7.34 -24.40 14.95
C ASN A 483 5.97 -24.77 14.36
N VAL A 484 5.59 -24.11 13.31
CA VAL A 484 4.46 -24.52 12.50
C VAL A 484 5.00 -25.51 11.46
N THR A 485 4.51 -26.72 11.49
CA THR A 485 4.84 -27.76 10.51
C THR A 485 3.55 -28.24 9.86
N THR A 486 3.63 -28.66 8.63
CA THR A 486 2.52 -29.34 7.96
C THR A 486 2.57 -30.82 8.30
N ASP A 487 1.43 -31.39 8.67
CA ASP A 487 1.33 -32.85 8.83
C ASP A 487 1.26 -33.52 7.45
N SER A 488 1.27 -34.86 7.44
CA SER A 488 1.16 -35.67 6.22
C SER A 488 -0.14 -35.44 5.44
N LEU A 489 -1.13 -34.81 6.03
CA LEU A 489 -2.43 -34.48 5.45
C LEU A 489 -2.52 -33.01 4.98
N GLY A 490 -1.42 -32.25 5.07
CA GLY A 490 -1.38 -30.84 4.68
C GLY A 490 -1.95 -29.87 5.72
N ASN A 491 -2.31 -30.34 6.92
CA ASN A 491 -2.80 -29.46 7.97
C ASN A 491 -1.63 -28.81 8.71
N MET A 492 -1.77 -27.53 9.05
CA MET A 492 -0.79 -26.84 9.87
C MET A 492 -0.86 -27.32 11.32
N VAL A 493 0.22 -27.89 11.81
CA VAL A 493 0.36 -28.36 13.19
C VAL A 493 1.39 -27.49 13.91
N ARG A 494 0.98 -26.88 15.03
CA ARG A 494 1.89 -26.16 15.92
C ARG A 494 2.57 -27.18 16.84
N LYS A 495 3.87 -27.38 16.63
CA LYS A 495 4.70 -28.15 17.57
C LYS A 495 5.39 -27.17 18.53
N TYR A 496 5.00 -27.23 19.79
CA TYR A 496 5.69 -26.46 20.83
C TYR A 496 7.01 -27.16 21.18
N ASP A 497 8.06 -26.37 21.21
CA ASP A 497 9.34 -26.85 21.72
C ASP A 497 9.22 -27.09 23.23
N LYS A 498 9.31 -28.32 23.64
CA LYS A 498 9.29 -28.73 25.06
C LYS A 498 10.65 -28.55 25.74
N SER A 499 11.67 -28.12 25.01
CA SER A 499 12.97 -27.78 25.61
C SER A 499 12.81 -26.55 26.50
N ASN A 500 13.62 -26.45 27.54
CA ASN A 500 13.70 -25.25 28.39
C ASN A 500 14.26 -24.02 27.67
N LYS A 501 14.53 -24.12 26.36
CA LYS A 501 15.02 -23.04 25.51
C LYS A 501 13.84 -22.23 25.00
N ARG A 502 13.62 -21.05 25.57
CA ARG A 502 12.60 -20.12 25.14
C ARG A 502 13.16 -19.14 24.10
N THR A 503 12.32 -18.72 23.17
CA THR A 503 12.67 -17.73 22.15
C THR A 503 11.47 -16.85 21.84
N SER A 504 11.73 -15.62 21.44
CA SER A 504 10.69 -14.74 20.94
C SER A 504 10.03 -15.32 19.68
N LEU A 505 8.72 -15.13 19.55
CA LEU A 505 7.97 -15.44 18.33
C LEU A 505 8.06 -14.30 17.31
N VAL A 506 8.56 -13.15 17.73
CA VAL A 506 8.70 -11.96 16.90
C VAL A 506 9.98 -12.06 16.08
N ASN A 507 9.85 -11.88 14.78
CA ASN A 507 10.96 -11.83 13.83
C ASN A 507 10.57 -10.91 12.64
N ASP A 508 11.42 -10.79 11.63
CA ASP A 508 11.18 -9.96 10.46
C ASP A 508 10.06 -10.46 9.54
N ASP A 509 9.60 -11.70 9.75
CA ASP A 509 8.49 -12.32 8.99
C ASP A 509 7.13 -12.13 9.66
N VAL A 510 7.07 -11.40 10.76
CA VAL A 510 5.84 -11.16 11.52
C VAL A 510 5.30 -9.78 11.20
N ARG A 511 4.08 -9.73 10.67
CA ARG A 511 3.43 -8.51 10.19
C ARG A 511 2.33 -8.04 11.14
N VAL A 512 2.13 -6.74 11.16
CA VAL A 512 1.05 -6.11 11.93
C VAL A 512 -0.29 -6.29 11.22
N TYR A 513 -1.35 -6.48 12.01
CA TYR A 513 -2.72 -6.35 11.57
C TYR A 513 -3.56 -5.54 12.58
N LYS A 514 -4.57 -4.85 12.10
CA LYS A 514 -5.32 -3.82 12.82
C LYS A 514 -6.83 -3.99 12.69
N GLY A 515 -7.61 -3.25 13.47
CA GLY A 515 -9.05 -3.05 13.28
C GLY A 515 -9.96 -3.98 14.08
N GLY A 516 -9.46 -5.11 14.57
CA GLY A 516 -10.32 -6.13 15.16
C GLY A 516 -11.15 -6.86 14.13
N SER A 517 -11.89 -7.88 14.53
CA SER A 517 -12.65 -8.74 13.64
C SER A 517 -13.93 -9.24 14.30
N TRP A 518 -14.77 -9.93 13.52
CA TRP A 518 -15.98 -10.61 13.98
C TRP A 518 -15.75 -11.58 15.16
N LYS A 519 -14.52 -12.09 15.32
CA LYS A 519 -14.12 -12.97 16.44
C LYS A 519 -13.64 -12.24 17.67
N ASP A 520 -13.34 -10.95 17.53
CA ASP A 520 -12.67 -10.15 18.55
C ASP A 520 -13.68 -9.37 19.39
N ARG A 521 -13.29 -9.05 20.62
CA ARG A 521 -14.08 -8.20 21.49
C ARG A 521 -13.85 -6.72 21.20
N ALA A 522 -14.77 -5.88 21.69
CA ALA A 522 -14.75 -4.43 21.51
C ALA A 522 -13.40 -3.75 21.84
N TYR A 523 -12.59 -4.34 22.72
CA TYR A 523 -11.24 -3.86 23.02
C TYR A 523 -10.35 -3.73 21.77
N TRP A 524 -10.48 -4.69 20.83
CA TRP A 524 -9.67 -4.75 19.60
C TRP A 524 -10.19 -3.87 18.47
N LEU A 525 -11.38 -3.25 18.64
CA LEU A 525 -11.94 -2.30 17.67
C LEU A 525 -11.29 -0.92 17.73
N ASP A 526 -10.50 -0.65 18.77
CA ASP A 526 -9.76 0.58 18.91
C ASP A 526 -8.65 0.66 17.82
N PRO A 527 -8.63 1.70 16.99
CA PRO A 527 -7.64 1.84 15.93
C PRO A 527 -6.19 1.79 16.42
N ALA A 528 -5.92 2.19 17.65
CA ALA A 528 -4.58 2.17 18.23
C ALA A 528 -4.08 0.76 18.57
N GLN A 529 -4.98 -0.23 18.67
CA GLN A 529 -4.57 -1.58 19.04
C GLN A 529 -3.76 -2.25 17.93
N ARG A 530 -2.67 -2.91 18.34
CA ARG A 530 -1.72 -3.58 17.45
C ARG A 530 -1.71 -5.07 17.75
N ARG A 531 -1.77 -5.86 16.72
CA ARG A 531 -1.57 -7.31 16.80
C ARG A 531 -0.68 -7.76 15.67
N TYR A 532 -0.17 -8.95 15.78
CA TYR A 532 0.78 -9.47 14.82
C TYR A 532 0.52 -10.94 14.48
N PHE A 533 0.90 -11.30 13.27
CA PHE A 533 0.81 -12.69 12.81
C PHE A 533 1.90 -12.96 11.76
N PRO A 534 2.38 -14.21 11.62
CA PRO A 534 3.35 -14.56 10.58
C PRO A 534 2.83 -14.26 9.18
N GLN A 535 3.68 -13.67 8.34
CA GLN A 535 3.32 -13.21 6.99
C GLN A 535 2.90 -14.32 6.03
N ASP A 536 3.29 -15.56 6.29
CA ASP A 536 3.01 -16.76 5.49
C ASP A 536 1.75 -17.53 5.93
N MET A 537 1.15 -17.11 7.04
CA MET A 537 -0.03 -17.76 7.61
C MET A 537 -1.30 -16.98 7.31
N ALA A 538 -2.40 -17.71 7.14
CA ALA A 538 -3.72 -17.16 6.88
C ALA A 538 -4.71 -17.54 7.99
N THR A 539 -5.77 -16.75 8.15
CA THR A 539 -6.83 -16.96 9.13
C THR A 539 -8.20 -16.66 8.51
N ASP A 540 -9.26 -17.06 9.20
CA ASP A 540 -10.64 -16.76 8.85
C ASP A 540 -11.16 -15.39 9.32
N PHE A 541 -10.27 -14.58 9.89
CA PHE A 541 -10.62 -13.27 10.45
C PHE A 541 -9.68 -12.13 10.05
N ILE A 542 -8.66 -12.40 9.23
CA ILE A 542 -7.78 -11.37 8.67
C ILE A 542 -7.99 -11.28 7.17
N GLY A 543 -8.34 -10.10 6.70
CA GLY A 543 -8.39 -9.68 5.32
C GLY A 543 -7.40 -8.54 5.07
N PHE A 544 -7.71 -7.66 4.12
CA PHE A 544 -6.88 -6.50 3.82
C PHE A 544 -7.63 -5.46 2.97
N ARG A 545 -7.09 -4.25 2.94
CA ARG A 545 -7.42 -3.21 1.94
C ARG A 545 -6.17 -2.63 1.34
N CYS A 546 -6.27 -2.04 0.15
CA CYS A 546 -5.14 -1.40 -0.51
C CYS A 546 -5.11 0.10 -0.22
N ALA A 547 -3.90 0.64 -0.29
CA ALA A 547 -3.63 2.07 -0.30
C ALA A 547 -2.79 2.44 -1.52
N MET A 548 -2.73 3.73 -1.85
CA MET A 548 -1.90 4.26 -2.93
C MET A 548 -1.40 5.64 -2.54
N SER A 549 -0.10 5.86 -2.67
CA SER A 549 0.49 7.16 -2.36
C SER A 549 0.00 8.25 -3.31
N ARG A 550 -0.21 9.45 -2.78
CA ARG A 550 -0.53 10.60 -3.63
C ARG A 550 0.74 11.26 -4.14
N VAL A 551 0.75 11.55 -5.43
CA VAL A 551 1.78 12.36 -6.08
C VAL A 551 1.29 13.79 -6.22
N GLY A 552 2.05 14.74 -5.70
CA GLY A 552 1.74 16.16 -5.79
C GLY A 552 1.39 16.81 -4.45
N PRO A 553 0.79 18.01 -4.45
CA PRO A 553 0.53 18.76 -3.22
C PRO A 553 -0.52 18.06 -2.33
N LYS A 554 -0.44 18.34 -1.02
CA LYS A 554 -1.30 17.77 0.03
C LYS A 554 -2.80 17.88 -0.27
N ALA A 555 -3.24 19.04 -0.71
CA ALA A 555 -4.64 19.30 -1.03
C ALA A 555 -4.77 20.18 -2.28
N ASP A 556 -5.97 20.25 -2.82
CA ASP A 556 -6.28 21.23 -3.84
C ASP A 556 -6.16 22.62 -3.29
N LYS A 557 -5.56 23.54 -4.05
CA LYS A 557 -5.65 24.96 -3.74
C LYS A 557 -7.13 25.32 -3.69
N LYS A 558 -7.68 25.46 -2.49
CA LYS A 558 -8.97 26.12 -2.31
C LYS A 558 -8.87 27.44 -3.05
N LYS A 559 -9.74 27.70 -3.98
CA LYS A 559 -9.89 29.03 -4.55
C LYS A 559 -10.19 29.94 -3.36
N THR A 560 -9.26 30.77 -2.98
CA THR A 560 -9.50 31.81 -1.99
C THR A 560 -10.76 32.55 -2.45
N PRO A 561 -11.78 32.68 -1.60
CA PRO A 561 -12.93 33.50 -1.96
C PRO A 561 -12.37 34.85 -2.39
N ARG A 562 -12.69 35.28 -3.61
CA ARG A 562 -12.42 36.64 -4.01
C ARG A 562 -13.26 37.49 -3.06
N THR A 563 -12.61 38.13 -2.11
CA THR A 563 -13.20 39.26 -1.40
C THR A 563 -13.63 40.25 -2.47
N LYS A 564 -14.96 40.38 -2.63
CA LYS A 564 -15.56 41.45 -3.43
C LYS A 564 -15.27 42.78 -2.79
#